data_cd7407fa015e28469fdc03704c5d863a
#
_entry.id   cd7407fa015e28469fdc03704c5d863a
#
_cell.length_a   1.000
_cell.length_b   1.000
_cell.length_c   1.000
_cell.angle_alpha   90.00
_cell.angle_beta   90.00
_cell.angle_gamma   90.00
#
_symmetry.space_group_name_H-M   'P 1'
#
loop_
_entity.id
_entity.type
_entity.pdbx_description
1 polymer ?
#
loop_
_entity_poly.entity_id
_entity_poly.type
_entity_poly.pdbx_seq_one_letter_code
_entity_poly.pdbx_strand_id
1 'polypeptide(L)'
;MARTPRIKSSGEGTAYYHLISRCSNRQFLFRKAASKDRLMDLAKRAAEFSGIKLLALTVMDNHFHILCSVTQSSEAVSREEIIRRVGVLKGDAAAQELRERWDNFAAAGFTAMLEAELCRYRARMNDISAFMKTMKELF
;
A
#
# COMPACT_ATOMS: atom_id res chain seq x y z
N MET A 1 -18.54 7.78 -15.04
CA MET A 1 -19.25 6.88 -14.10
C MET A 1 -18.46 6.79 -12.80
N ALA A 2 -19.15 6.94 -11.69
CA ALA A 2 -18.53 6.68 -10.39
C ALA A 2 -18.15 5.20 -10.30
N ARG A 3 -16.94 4.92 -9.82
CA ARG A 3 -16.45 3.55 -9.64
C ARG A 3 -17.19 2.93 -8.45
N THR A 4 -17.76 1.75 -8.65
CA THR A 4 -18.37 0.99 -7.55
C THR A 4 -17.33 0.71 -6.45
N PRO A 5 -17.63 1.03 -5.19
CA PRO A 5 -16.72 0.70 -4.09
C PRO A 5 -16.45 -0.81 -4.01
N ARG A 6 -15.23 -1.17 -3.60
CA ARG A 6 -14.92 -2.59 -3.34
C ARG A 6 -15.69 -3.08 -2.13
N ILE A 7 -16.24 -4.27 -2.25
CA ILE A 7 -16.81 -4.98 -1.11
C ILE A 7 -15.66 -5.39 -0.19
N LYS A 8 -15.72 -4.97 1.06
CA LYS A 8 -14.73 -5.29 2.08
C LYS A 8 -15.38 -6.07 3.19
N SER A 9 -14.66 -7.03 3.76
CA SER A 9 -15.09 -7.69 4.98
C SER A 9 -15.09 -6.70 6.14
N SER A 10 -16.14 -6.72 6.94
CA SER A 10 -16.23 -5.98 8.20
C SER A 10 -16.03 -6.96 9.35
N GLY A 11 -15.12 -6.65 10.26
CA GLY A 11 -14.88 -7.44 11.47
C GLY A 11 -13.43 -7.87 11.66
N GLU A 12 -13.18 -8.49 12.80
CA GLU A 12 -11.86 -9.03 13.13
C GLU A 12 -11.60 -10.33 12.36
N GLY A 13 -10.32 -10.64 12.14
CA GLY A 13 -9.87 -11.85 11.49
C GLY A 13 -9.28 -11.60 10.11
N THR A 14 -9.09 -12.69 9.37
CA THR A 14 -8.46 -12.67 8.04
C THR A 14 -9.52 -12.78 6.95
N ALA A 15 -9.46 -11.85 5.99
CA ALA A 15 -10.29 -11.87 4.79
C ALA A 15 -9.40 -12.08 3.56
N TYR A 16 -9.93 -12.75 2.55
CA TYR A 16 -9.25 -13.03 1.29
C TYR A 16 -9.92 -12.24 0.17
N TYR A 17 -9.09 -11.69 -0.73
CA TYR A 17 -9.57 -10.87 -1.83
C TYR A 17 -8.91 -11.27 -3.14
N HIS A 18 -9.71 -11.28 -4.19
CA HIS A 18 -9.25 -11.33 -5.57
C HIS A 18 -9.43 -9.95 -6.20
N LEU A 19 -8.33 -9.28 -6.48
CA LEU A 19 -8.29 -7.93 -7.02
C LEU A 19 -7.91 -7.98 -8.49
N ILE A 20 -8.63 -7.23 -9.32
CA ILE A 20 -8.37 -7.12 -10.75
C ILE A 20 -8.23 -5.65 -11.10
N SER A 21 -7.25 -5.32 -11.90
CA SER A 21 -7.11 -3.97 -12.46
C SER A 21 -6.75 -4.04 -13.94
N ARG A 22 -7.44 -3.25 -14.75
CA ARG A 22 -7.21 -3.12 -16.19
C ARG A 22 -6.58 -1.78 -16.51
N CYS A 23 -5.72 -1.77 -17.53
CA CYS A 23 -5.19 -0.51 -18.07
C CYS A 23 -6.30 0.30 -18.72
N SER A 24 -6.24 1.63 -18.56
CA SER A 24 -7.15 2.55 -19.23
C SER A 24 -6.96 2.50 -20.75
N ASN A 25 -8.04 2.79 -21.49
CA ASN A 25 -8.02 2.91 -22.96
C ASN A 25 -7.48 1.69 -23.71
N ARG A 26 -7.65 0.50 -23.17
CA ARG A 26 -7.17 -0.77 -23.75
C ARG A 26 -5.66 -0.78 -24.05
N GLN A 27 -4.87 0.01 -23.34
CA GLN A 27 -3.42 0.02 -23.51
C GLN A 27 -2.78 -1.27 -23.00
N PHE A 28 -1.74 -1.73 -23.67
CA PHE A 28 -0.96 -2.92 -23.31
C PHE A 28 0.30 -2.53 -22.54
N LEU A 29 0.13 -1.91 -21.37
CA LEU A 29 1.24 -1.39 -20.57
C LEU A 29 2.19 -2.46 -20.06
N PHE A 30 1.72 -3.70 -19.94
CA PHE A 30 2.51 -4.82 -19.40
C PHE A 30 2.99 -5.80 -20.46
N ARG A 31 2.97 -5.44 -21.75
CA ARG A 31 3.42 -6.33 -22.83
C ARG A 31 4.90 -6.69 -22.72
N LYS A 32 5.74 -5.75 -22.28
CA LYS A 32 7.17 -5.99 -22.08
C LYS A 32 7.43 -6.70 -20.75
N ALA A 33 8.34 -7.67 -20.75
CA ALA A 33 8.75 -8.40 -19.54
C ALA A 33 9.22 -7.44 -18.43
N ALA A 34 10.02 -6.44 -18.77
CA ALA A 34 10.49 -5.43 -17.83
C ALA A 34 9.34 -4.67 -17.13
N SER A 35 8.23 -4.40 -17.83
CA SER A 35 7.05 -3.77 -17.23
C SER A 35 6.32 -4.71 -16.27
N LYS A 36 6.25 -6.00 -16.60
CA LYS A 36 5.69 -7.03 -15.73
C LYS A 36 6.52 -7.16 -14.44
N ASP A 37 7.83 -7.25 -14.58
CA ASP A 37 8.75 -7.35 -13.44
C ASP A 37 8.66 -6.13 -12.53
N ARG A 38 8.59 -4.93 -13.11
CA ARG A 38 8.41 -3.68 -12.35
C ARG A 38 7.10 -3.68 -11.57
N LEU A 39 6.00 -4.13 -12.18
CA LEU A 39 4.72 -4.22 -11.50
C LEU A 39 4.75 -5.25 -10.37
N MET A 40 5.38 -6.40 -10.60
CA MET A 40 5.52 -7.45 -9.58
C MET A 40 6.35 -6.98 -8.39
N ASP A 41 7.46 -6.30 -8.64
CA ASP A 41 8.28 -5.71 -7.58
C ASP A 41 7.51 -4.66 -6.78
N LEU A 42 6.83 -3.76 -7.48
CA LEU A 42 6.02 -2.72 -6.85
C LEU A 42 4.88 -3.34 -6.01
N ALA A 43 4.22 -4.39 -6.51
CA ALA A 43 3.17 -5.08 -5.78
C ALA A 43 3.67 -5.66 -4.46
N LYS A 44 4.85 -6.27 -4.46
CA LYS A 44 5.48 -6.80 -3.23
C LYS A 44 5.79 -5.70 -2.22
N ARG A 45 6.40 -4.61 -2.68
CA ARG A 45 6.72 -3.46 -1.81
C ARG A 45 5.47 -2.77 -1.28
N ALA A 46 4.46 -2.57 -2.11
CA ALA A 46 3.19 -1.97 -1.70
C ALA A 46 2.42 -2.87 -0.74
N ALA A 47 2.45 -4.19 -0.92
CA ALA A 47 1.84 -5.15 0.00
C ALA A 47 2.51 -5.10 1.37
N GLU A 48 3.84 -5.10 1.41
CA GLU A 48 4.61 -4.96 2.66
C GLU A 48 4.28 -3.64 3.38
N PHE A 49 4.23 -2.54 2.64
CA PHE A 49 3.84 -1.24 3.19
C PHE A 49 2.42 -1.27 3.77
N SER A 50 1.48 -1.85 3.06
CA SER A 50 0.06 -1.90 3.45
C SER A 50 -0.26 -2.95 4.51
N GLY A 51 0.68 -3.83 4.85
CA GLY A 51 0.42 -4.95 5.74
C GLY A 51 -0.49 -6.02 5.13
N ILE A 52 -0.49 -6.14 3.80
CA ILE A 52 -1.30 -7.10 3.05
C ILE A 52 -0.41 -8.27 2.64
N LYS A 53 -0.91 -9.48 2.84
CA LYS A 53 -0.20 -10.69 2.42
C LYS A 53 -0.55 -11.03 0.97
N LEU A 54 0.44 -10.96 0.10
CA LEU A 54 0.33 -11.39 -1.30
C LEU A 54 0.39 -12.91 -1.37
N LEU A 55 -0.64 -13.53 -1.96
CA LEU A 55 -0.73 -14.98 -2.13
C LEU A 55 -0.39 -15.40 -3.56
N ALA A 56 -0.90 -14.64 -4.54
CA ALA A 56 -0.61 -14.86 -5.95
C ALA A 56 -0.74 -13.56 -6.73
N LEU A 57 0.04 -13.45 -7.80
CA LEU A 57 -0.01 -12.33 -8.73
C LEU A 57 0.16 -12.84 -10.15
N THR A 58 -0.76 -12.49 -11.02
CA THR A 58 -0.68 -12.78 -12.45
C THR A 58 -0.78 -11.48 -13.24
N VAL A 59 0.21 -11.22 -14.08
CA VAL A 59 0.25 -10.01 -14.91
C VAL A 59 0.06 -10.38 -16.36
N MET A 60 -1.04 -9.94 -16.93
CA MET A 60 -1.36 -10.05 -18.35
C MET A 60 -0.91 -8.76 -19.07
N ASP A 61 -1.04 -8.71 -20.39
CA ASP A 61 -0.53 -7.56 -21.15
C ASP A 61 -1.25 -6.23 -20.84
N ASN A 62 -2.52 -6.29 -20.46
CA ASN A 62 -3.34 -5.10 -20.22
C ASN A 62 -4.10 -5.11 -18.88
N HIS A 63 -3.88 -6.10 -18.05
CA HIS A 63 -4.50 -6.20 -16.73
C HIS A 63 -3.69 -7.13 -15.83
N PHE A 64 -3.99 -7.08 -14.54
CA PHE A 64 -3.38 -7.97 -13.57
C PHE A 64 -4.39 -8.46 -12.54
N HIS A 65 -4.10 -9.62 -11.96
CA HIS A 65 -4.87 -10.26 -10.89
C HIS A 65 -4.00 -10.38 -9.66
N ILE A 66 -4.54 -10.04 -8.51
CA ILE A 66 -3.89 -10.22 -7.20
C ILE A 66 -4.82 -11.04 -6.32
N LEU A 67 -4.32 -12.15 -5.79
CA LEU A 67 -4.93 -12.85 -4.68
C LEU A 67 -4.17 -12.47 -3.42
N CYS A 68 -4.86 -11.94 -2.43
CA CYS A 68 -4.25 -11.47 -1.19
C CYS A 68 -5.12 -11.76 0.02
N SER A 69 -4.51 -11.70 1.20
CA SER A 69 -5.22 -11.75 2.46
C SER A 69 -4.92 -10.52 3.31
N VAL A 70 -5.92 -10.08 4.04
CA VAL A 70 -5.84 -8.94 4.96
C VAL A 70 -6.31 -9.41 6.34
N THR A 71 -5.45 -9.25 7.34
CA THR A 71 -5.80 -9.53 8.72
C THR A 71 -6.01 -8.21 9.45
N GLN A 72 -7.21 -8.01 9.98
CA GLN A 72 -7.50 -6.85 10.81
C GLN A 72 -6.95 -7.08 12.21
N SER A 73 -6.31 -6.07 12.76
CA SER A 73 -5.77 -6.07 14.10
C SER A 73 -6.29 -4.87 14.87
N SER A 74 -6.57 -5.05 16.16
CA SER A 74 -6.90 -3.96 17.08
C SER A 74 -5.68 -3.11 17.43
N GLU A 75 -4.47 -3.64 17.22
CA GLU A 75 -3.23 -2.92 17.50
C GLU A 75 -2.90 -1.94 16.38
N ALA A 76 -2.67 -0.69 16.75
CA ALA A 76 -2.21 0.33 15.83
C ALA A 76 -0.76 0.08 15.41
N VAL A 77 -0.45 0.27 14.13
CA VAL A 77 0.92 0.17 13.63
C VAL A 77 1.77 1.25 14.30
N SER A 78 2.92 0.86 14.84
CA SER A 78 3.81 1.78 15.55
C SER A 78 4.47 2.77 14.60
N ARG A 79 4.94 3.90 15.16
CA ARG A 79 5.70 4.90 14.42
C ARG A 79 6.93 4.29 13.73
N GLU A 80 7.71 3.50 14.44
CA GLU A 80 8.92 2.86 13.90
C GLU A 80 8.59 1.88 12.76
N GLU A 81 7.52 1.13 12.90
CA GLU A 81 7.07 0.21 11.85
C GLU A 81 6.60 0.94 10.60
N ILE A 82 5.92 2.09 10.74
CA ILE A 82 5.55 2.93 9.60
C ILE A 82 6.80 3.43 8.87
N ILE A 83 7.80 3.91 9.58
CA ILE A 83 9.07 4.37 9.01
C ILE A 83 9.76 3.23 8.24
N ARG A 84 9.82 2.05 8.83
CA ARG A 84 10.37 0.85 8.18
C ARG A 84 9.64 0.54 6.86
N ARG A 85 8.32 0.55 6.88
CA ARG A 85 7.49 0.27 5.70
C ARG A 85 7.63 1.33 4.60
N VAL A 86 7.77 2.59 4.97
CA VAL A 86 8.07 3.67 4.02
C VAL A 86 9.43 3.42 3.35
N GLY A 87 10.42 2.95 4.09
CA GLY A 87 11.72 2.55 3.55
C GLY A 87 11.61 1.42 2.52
N VAL A 88 10.79 0.41 2.79
CA VAL A 88 10.53 -0.67 1.83
C VAL A 88 9.86 -0.15 0.56
N LEU A 89 8.91 0.76 0.68
CA LEU A 89 8.14 1.27 -0.45
C LEU A 89 8.91 2.29 -1.29
N LYS A 90 9.58 3.23 -0.65
CA LYS A 90 10.17 4.42 -1.30
C LYS A 90 11.69 4.54 -1.14
N GLY A 91 12.31 3.66 -0.38
CA GLY A 91 13.75 3.65 -0.14
C GLY A 91 14.18 4.27 1.18
N ASP A 92 15.43 4.03 1.55
CA ASP A 92 15.99 4.42 2.86
C ASP A 92 16.04 5.94 3.07
N ALA A 93 16.29 6.70 2.00
CA ALA A 93 16.28 8.17 2.07
C ALA A 93 14.91 8.71 2.49
N ALA A 94 13.82 8.16 1.94
CA ALA A 94 12.46 8.56 2.31
C ALA A 94 12.13 8.19 3.76
N ALA A 95 12.59 7.03 4.23
CA ALA A 95 12.43 6.63 5.64
C ALA A 95 13.19 7.56 6.58
N GLN A 96 14.41 7.93 6.24
CA GLN A 96 15.21 8.85 7.03
C GLN A 96 14.62 10.26 7.09
N GLU A 97 14.14 10.77 5.96
CA GLU A 97 13.46 12.07 5.89
C GLU A 97 12.20 12.09 6.77
N LEU A 98 11.40 11.02 6.73
CA LEU A 98 10.22 10.89 7.58
C LEU A 98 10.59 10.83 9.06
N ARG A 99 11.63 10.08 9.41
CA ARG A 99 12.14 9.98 10.79
C ARG A 99 12.53 11.35 11.32
N GLU A 100 13.32 12.10 10.57
CA GLU A 100 13.77 13.45 10.95
C GLU A 100 12.60 14.41 11.10
N ARG A 101 11.64 14.36 10.19
CA ARG A 101 10.43 15.18 10.25
C ARG A 101 9.64 14.91 11.54
N TRP A 102 9.42 13.67 11.88
CA TRP A 102 8.65 13.30 13.06
C TRP A 102 9.42 13.54 14.37
N ASP A 103 10.73 13.36 14.37
CA ASP A 103 11.58 13.71 15.50
C ASP A 103 11.54 15.22 15.76
N ASN A 104 11.56 16.03 14.70
CA ASN A 104 11.43 17.48 14.81
C ASN A 104 10.06 17.90 15.36
N PHE A 105 8.97 17.26 14.93
CA PHE A 105 7.65 17.52 15.50
C PHE A 105 7.59 17.20 16.99
N ALA A 106 8.13 16.06 17.40
CA ALA A 106 8.17 15.65 18.79
C ALA A 106 9.00 16.63 19.64
N ALA A 107 10.18 17.02 19.16
CA ALA A 107 11.06 17.97 19.87
C ALA A 107 10.46 19.37 20.00
N ALA A 108 9.70 19.82 19.01
CA ALA A 108 9.02 21.13 19.01
C ALA A 108 7.68 21.12 19.76
N GLY A 109 7.22 19.97 20.24
CA GLY A 109 5.92 19.84 20.91
C GLY A 109 4.71 19.86 19.96
N PHE A 110 4.89 19.64 18.66
CA PHE A 110 3.83 19.59 17.66
C PHE A 110 3.13 18.23 17.64
N THR A 111 2.62 17.84 18.80
CA THR A 111 2.00 16.51 19.01
C THR A 111 0.78 16.29 18.11
N ALA A 112 -0.08 17.30 17.94
CA ALA A 112 -1.27 17.19 17.10
C ALA A 112 -0.91 16.97 15.62
N MET A 113 0.14 17.61 15.11
CA MET A 113 0.62 17.41 13.74
C MET A 113 1.20 16.01 13.55
N LEU A 114 1.99 15.54 14.50
CA LEU A 114 2.53 14.18 14.48
C LEU A 114 1.41 13.13 14.48
N GLU A 115 0.45 13.25 15.38
CA GLU A 115 -0.69 12.33 15.46
C GLU A 115 -1.55 12.35 14.19
N ALA A 116 -1.76 13.50 13.58
CA ALA A 116 -2.49 13.62 12.32
C ALA A 116 -1.78 12.87 11.17
N GLU A 117 -0.46 12.95 11.08
CA GLU A 117 0.32 12.21 10.08
C GLU A 117 0.30 10.70 10.35
N LEU A 118 0.47 10.28 11.60
CA LEU A 118 0.36 8.88 12.00
C LEU A 118 -1.00 8.29 11.62
N CYS A 119 -2.10 9.01 11.90
CA CYS A 119 -3.45 8.60 11.53
C CYS A 119 -3.59 8.42 10.01
N ARG A 120 -3.03 9.31 9.22
CA ARG A 120 -3.09 9.19 7.74
C ARG A 120 -2.34 7.96 7.24
N TYR A 121 -1.18 7.63 7.79
CA TYR A 121 -0.47 6.40 7.45
C TYR A 121 -1.24 5.16 7.90
N ARG A 122 -1.75 5.15 9.13
CA ARG A 122 -2.53 4.02 9.68
C ARG A 122 -3.80 3.75 8.88
N ALA A 123 -4.46 4.77 8.37
CA ALA A 123 -5.63 4.63 7.52
C ALA A 123 -5.35 3.93 6.18
N ARG A 124 -4.09 3.91 5.74
CA ARG A 124 -3.64 3.21 4.53
C ARG A 124 -3.25 1.76 4.78
N MET A 125 -3.15 1.34 6.04
CA MET A 125 -2.76 -0.02 6.42
C MET A 125 -3.99 -0.94 6.44
N ASN A 126 -3.78 -2.20 6.07
CA ASN A 126 -4.82 -3.23 6.04
C ASN A 126 -6.06 -2.84 5.20
N ASP A 127 -5.86 -2.02 4.17
CA ASP A 127 -6.92 -1.53 3.28
C ASP A 127 -6.57 -1.82 1.82
N ILE A 128 -7.39 -2.66 1.17
CA ILE A 128 -7.17 -3.07 -0.22
C ILE A 128 -7.33 -1.93 -1.23
N SER A 129 -8.16 -0.95 -0.93
CA SER A 129 -8.36 0.22 -1.81
C SER A 129 -7.14 1.14 -1.77
N ALA A 130 -6.60 1.40 -0.58
CA ALA A 130 -5.37 2.16 -0.40
C ALA A 130 -4.17 1.45 -1.03
N PHE A 131 -4.08 0.13 -0.89
CA PHE A 131 -3.06 -0.70 -1.53
C PHE A 131 -3.10 -0.57 -3.06
N MET A 132 -4.27 -0.74 -3.67
CA MET A 132 -4.43 -0.61 -5.12
C MET A 132 -4.16 0.81 -5.61
N LYS A 133 -4.54 1.82 -4.83
CA LYS A 133 -4.22 3.21 -5.14
C LYS A 133 -2.71 3.45 -5.13
N THR A 134 -2.00 3.00 -4.11
CA THR A 134 -0.54 3.09 -3.99
C THR A 134 0.16 2.46 -5.20
N MET A 135 -0.27 1.26 -5.61
CA MET A 135 0.29 0.60 -6.79
C MET A 135 0.11 1.44 -8.06
N LYS A 136 -1.07 2.01 -8.26
CA LYS A 136 -1.39 2.81 -9.47
C LYS A 136 -0.65 4.13 -9.51
N GLU A 137 -0.44 4.76 -8.37
CA GLU A 137 0.28 6.04 -8.27
C GLU A 137 1.78 5.89 -8.49
N LEU A 138 2.38 4.77 -8.09
CA LEU A 138 3.82 4.53 -8.16
C LEU A 138 4.25 3.75 -9.41
N PHE A 139 3.35 3.13 -10.14
CA PHE A 139 3.66 2.46 -11.39
C PHE A 139 3.79 3.44 -12.55
#